data_156ec26ad16ff3c27437d77099c1e4f3
#
_entry.id   156ec26ad16ff3c27437d77099c1e4f3
#
_cell.length_a   1.000
_cell.length_b   1.000
_cell.length_c   1.000
_cell.angle_alpha   90.00
_cell.angle_beta   90.00
_cell.angle_gamma   90.00
#
_symmetry.space_group_name_H-M   'P 1'
#
loop_
_entity.id
_entity.type
_entity.pdbx_description
1 polymer ?
#
loop_
_entity_poly.entity_id
_entity_poly.type
_entity_poly.pdbx_seq_one_letter_code
_entity_poly.pdbx_strand_id
1 'polypeptide(L)'
;MASTCKLVENIAGTISKSNLVHVGLGESVNMFVEQQQNANEKATSILMRTVMGEVKAADIPGTCRGMYRVSRGPDNKPVLYAVYDNTLYLINSDNTFNEIATIPSIGTECHMVETGGYGSAHPHLIIVDGSSVYAVNTGLSIGDQQMDFRSIALPTRINSELPIQPTHVAYLYGYLIVNDAGTDAFYTSYQYPFEIEDSEDPMFYADRQNFITWWMTLTQEQQQAYKAGEIHDTYYEQWQGFIDGTADDEPEKYDIFRIGTVEYAKYGFVTYSEWCPDNTIALCSNGSKLYTFGERSWQVFSYNDDKNNPFSSPDNAAGNVGIKAPNSLAMLGNTVLWLANSDIGDNGVFMIKDTELTRISTQDIEREITQLTNIENAYSSIWQEHQHVFYSLTFEDSKKTFVYDVSENAWHYRASYDNKNHLTYWKYNHATYAYSKIYVGAKDALAYMDENKYTEHDGTVIYKMRRGSVLTSNDQPFYIDSAEIICNNGQLSFDNHYDNIELNPRISIRYSWDGATMSDYEDYYMGKLGRYDYSTVIWQLGMGKYFTLEISTTEPIPFSIENLKVAFSPTSIF
;
A
#
# COMPACT_ATOMS: atom_id res chain seq x y z
N MET A 1 12.17 31.49 -46.10
CA MET A 1 12.69 30.18 -45.68
C MET A 1 11.52 29.46 -45.03
N ALA A 2 11.15 28.28 -45.48
CA ALA A 2 10.04 27.58 -44.89
C ALA A 2 10.45 27.06 -43.49
N SER A 3 9.82 27.57 -42.44
CA SER A 3 9.96 27.01 -41.10
C SER A 3 9.44 25.58 -41.14
N THR A 4 10.32 24.62 -40.90
CA THR A 4 9.89 23.22 -40.73
C THR A 4 9.32 23.08 -39.32
N CYS A 5 8.01 23.16 -39.17
CA CYS A 5 7.34 22.76 -37.94
C CYS A 5 7.53 21.26 -37.75
N LYS A 6 8.24 20.85 -36.71
CA LYS A 6 8.27 19.46 -36.27
C LYS A 6 7.34 19.36 -35.06
N LEU A 7 6.30 18.55 -35.20
CA LEU A 7 5.51 18.14 -34.04
C LEU A 7 6.43 17.33 -33.13
N VAL A 8 6.59 17.75 -31.88
CA VAL A 8 7.19 16.94 -30.86
C VAL A 8 6.01 16.24 -30.16
N GLU A 9 5.73 15.05 -30.61
CA GLU A 9 4.79 14.17 -29.95
C GLU A 9 5.43 13.69 -28.66
N ASN A 10 4.70 13.81 -27.56
CA ASN A 10 4.93 13.27 -26.22
C ASN A 10 5.77 14.12 -25.24
N ILE A 11 5.05 14.99 -24.57
CA ILE A 11 5.44 15.44 -23.23
C ILE A 11 5.20 14.32 -22.18
N ALA A 12 4.34 13.33 -22.50
CA ALA A 12 4.03 12.19 -21.65
C ALA A 12 5.18 11.19 -21.59
N GLY A 13 5.42 10.61 -20.43
CA GLY A 13 6.45 9.60 -20.22
C GLY A 13 6.84 9.43 -18.76
N THR A 14 7.63 8.39 -18.50
CA THR A 14 8.17 8.07 -17.18
C THR A 14 9.19 9.14 -16.71
N ILE A 15 9.50 9.11 -15.42
CA ILE A 15 10.59 9.90 -14.84
C ILE A 15 11.92 9.40 -15.43
N SER A 16 12.77 10.34 -15.81
CA SER A 16 14.12 10.08 -16.29
C SER A 16 15.06 11.19 -15.81
N LYS A 17 15.91 10.87 -14.82
CA LYS A 17 16.91 11.77 -14.25
C LYS A 17 18.32 11.23 -14.51
N SER A 18 18.89 11.53 -15.67
CA SER A 18 20.28 11.18 -15.96
C SER A 18 21.28 12.10 -15.25
N ASN A 19 22.45 11.58 -14.89
CA ASN A 19 23.59 12.41 -14.46
C ASN A 19 24.14 13.29 -15.59
N LEU A 20 23.81 12.98 -16.82
CA LEU A 20 24.14 13.80 -17.96
C LEU A 20 23.08 14.87 -18.11
N VAL A 21 23.46 16.12 -17.96
CA VAL A 21 22.57 17.31 -17.99
C VAL A 21 21.71 17.38 -19.26
N HIS A 22 22.13 16.66 -20.29
CA HIS A 22 21.50 16.69 -21.62
C HIS A 22 20.66 15.47 -21.95
N VAL A 23 20.53 14.52 -21.02
CA VAL A 23 19.81 13.28 -21.22
C VAL A 23 18.89 13.03 -20.02
N GLY A 24 17.61 12.88 -20.26
CA GLY A 24 16.69 12.39 -19.24
C GLY A 24 16.35 13.39 -18.13
N LEU A 25 15.70 14.50 -18.46
CA LEU A 25 15.15 15.44 -17.49
C LEU A 25 13.64 15.32 -17.29
N GLY A 26 13.03 14.23 -17.76
CA GLY A 26 11.60 14.00 -17.58
C GLY A 26 11.24 13.87 -16.11
N GLU A 27 10.37 14.75 -15.60
CA GLU A 27 9.88 14.71 -14.23
C GLU A 27 8.37 14.90 -14.21
N SER A 28 7.69 14.13 -13.35
CA SER A 28 6.24 14.23 -13.17
C SER A 28 5.90 14.18 -11.68
N VAL A 29 5.15 15.17 -11.21
CA VAL A 29 4.67 15.25 -9.82
C VAL A 29 3.14 15.34 -9.84
N ASN A 30 2.48 14.42 -9.17
CA ASN A 30 1.01 14.32 -9.09
C ASN A 30 0.32 14.29 -10.46
N MET A 31 1.04 13.77 -11.47
CA MET A 31 0.52 13.51 -12.80
C MET A 31 1.06 12.17 -13.31
N PHE A 32 0.24 11.41 -13.97
CA PHE A 32 0.57 10.09 -14.53
C PHE A 32 0.21 10.01 -16.02
N VAL A 33 0.75 9.02 -16.70
CA VAL A 33 0.50 8.76 -18.11
C VAL A 33 -0.81 8.00 -18.27
N GLU A 34 -1.66 8.41 -19.20
CA GLU A 34 -2.86 7.70 -19.59
C GLU A 34 -2.88 7.50 -21.12
N GLN A 35 -3.10 6.26 -21.55
CA GLN A 35 -3.26 5.93 -22.96
C GLN A 35 -4.74 5.79 -23.30
N GLN A 36 -5.23 6.62 -24.22
CA GLN A 36 -6.59 6.53 -24.73
C GLN A 36 -6.60 6.00 -26.17
N GLN A 37 -7.35 4.92 -26.40
CA GLN A 37 -7.61 4.44 -27.75
C GLN A 37 -8.72 5.28 -28.38
N ASN A 38 -8.41 5.97 -29.46
CA ASN A 38 -9.43 6.67 -30.24
C ASN A 38 -10.34 5.66 -30.95
N ALA A 39 -11.64 5.78 -30.74
CA ALA A 39 -12.65 4.83 -31.26
C ALA A 39 -12.66 4.71 -32.79
N ASN A 40 -12.17 5.70 -33.51
CA ASN A 40 -12.19 5.77 -34.98
C ASN A 40 -10.83 5.72 -35.67
N GLU A 41 -9.74 5.73 -34.91
CA GLU A 41 -8.38 5.69 -35.45
C GLU A 41 -7.57 4.61 -34.72
N LYS A 42 -6.71 3.90 -35.45
CA LYS A 42 -5.72 2.98 -34.83
C LYS A 42 -4.65 3.74 -34.04
N ALA A 43 -4.80 5.04 -33.83
CA ALA A 43 -3.87 5.88 -33.12
C ALA A 43 -4.23 5.91 -31.63
N THR A 44 -3.26 5.61 -30.77
CA THR A 44 -3.35 5.78 -29.32
C THR A 44 -2.94 7.22 -28.99
N SER A 45 -3.80 7.97 -28.37
CA SER A 45 -3.44 9.27 -27.78
C SER A 45 -2.87 9.05 -26.39
N ILE A 46 -1.69 9.60 -26.12
CA ILE A 46 -1.04 9.52 -24.82
C ILE A 46 -1.11 10.89 -24.18
N LEU A 47 -1.68 10.96 -23.00
CA LEU A 47 -1.85 12.21 -22.26
C LEU A 47 -1.26 12.10 -20.84
N MET A 48 -1.03 13.23 -20.21
CA MET A 48 -0.68 13.33 -18.79
C MET A 48 -1.93 13.75 -18.03
N ARG A 49 -2.38 12.92 -17.10
CA ARG A 49 -3.54 13.18 -16.26
C ARG A 49 -3.12 13.46 -14.81
N THR A 50 -3.87 14.34 -14.14
CA THR A 50 -3.68 14.60 -12.71
C THR A 50 -4.23 13.45 -11.87
N VAL A 51 -3.60 13.24 -10.71
CA VAL A 51 -4.11 12.33 -9.67
C VAL A 51 -5.43 12.83 -9.10
N MET A 52 -6.22 11.93 -8.51
CA MET A 52 -7.42 12.29 -7.74
C MET A 52 -7.05 13.12 -6.50
N GLY A 53 -7.96 13.95 -6.06
CA GLY A 53 -7.89 14.56 -4.74
C GLY A 53 -8.52 13.68 -3.67
N GLU A 54 -8.43 14.11 -2.43
CA GLU A 54 -8.90 13.36 -1.27
C GLU A 54 -9.99 14.11 -0.51
N VAL A 55 -10.98 13.37 -0.05
CA VAL A 55 -12.08 13.84 0.78
C VAL A 55 -11.92 13.27 2.17
N LYS A 56 -12.04 14.12 3.19
CA LYS A 56 -12.03 13.68 4.58
C LYS A 56 -13.23 12.79 4.87
N ALA A 57 -12.98 11.59 5.34
CA ALA A 57 -14.00 10.65 5.78
C ALA A 57 -14.30 10.81 7.28
N ALA A 58 -13.26 10.82 8.11
CA ALA A 58 -13.39 10.94 9.56
C ALA A 58 -12.13 11.57 10.18
N ASP A 59 -12.30 12.18 11.36
CA ASP A 59 -11.20 12.59 12.25
C ASP A 59 -10.87 11.42 13.18
N ILE A 60 -9.81 10.68 12.87
CA ILE A 60 -9.31 9.59 13.70
C ILE A 60 -7.93 10.01 14.20
N PRO A 61 -7.73 10.17 15.51
CA PRO A 61 -6.46 10.66 16.04
C PRO A 61 -5.34 9.65 15.85
N GLY A 62 -4.13 10.14 15.58
CA GLY A 62 -2.92 9.35 15.47
C GLY A 62 -2.48 9.08 14.02
N THR A 63 -1.49 8.22 13.87
CA THR A 63 -0.94 7.80 12.58
C THR A 63 -1.50 6.44 12.18
N CYS A 64 -1.96 6.32 10.96
CA CYS A 64 -2.44 5.05 10.41
C CYS A 64 -1.26 4.08 10.28
N ARG A 65 -1.40 2.87 10.86
CA ARG A 65 -0.40 1.80 10.86
C ARG A 65 -0.79 0.60 10.01
N GLY A 66 -2.01 0.58 9.52
CA GLY A 66 -2.52 -0.49 8.67
C GLY A 66 -4.02 -0.36 8.47
N MET A 67 -4.48 -0.80 7.31
CA MET A 67 -5.91 -0.89 6.99
C MET A 67 -6.21 -2.19 6.26
N TYR A 68 -7.34 -2.77 6.56
CA TYR A 68 -7.79 -4.00 5.93
C TYR A 68 -9.31 -4.05 5.79
N ARG A 69 -9.77 -4.40 4.59
CA ARG A 69 -11.19 -4.66 4.35
C ARG A 69 -11.47 -6.13 4.51
N VAL A 70 -12.27 -6.49 5.51
CA VAL A 70 -12.80 -7.86 5.63
C VAL A 70 -14.00 -8.06 4.71
N SER A 71 -14.13 -9.25 4.21
CA SER A 71 -15.22 -9.62 3.30
C SER A 71 -16.53 -9.89 4.03
N ARG A 72 -16.45 -10.36 5.29
CA ARG A 72 -17.57 -10.75 6.14
C ARG A 72 -17.45 -10.17 7.54
N GLY A 73 -17.93 -8.95 7.70
CA GLY A 73 -18.10 -8.29 8.99
C GLY A 73 -19.46 -8.56 9.64
N PRO A 74 -19.88 -7.71 10.60
CA PRO A 74 -21.21 -7.78 11.18
C PRO A 74 -22.30 -7.83 10.09
N ASP A 75 -23.34 -8.62 10.31
CA ASP A 75 -24.42 -8.87 9.35
C ASP A 75 -23.97 -9.47 8.01
N ASN A 76 -22.82 -10.13 7.95
CA ASN A 76 -22.20 -10.66 6.72
C ASN A 76 -21.92 -9.58 5.64
N LYS A 77 -21.70 -8.32 6.04
CA LYS A 77 -21.35 -7.22 5.14
C LYS A 77 -19.84 -6.94 5.19
N PRO A 78 -19.26 -6.50 4.08
CA PRO A 78 -17.87 -6.06 4.11
C PRO A 78 -17.70 -4.85 5.04
N VAL A 79 -16.59 -4.83 5.81
CA VAL A 79 -16.25 -3.73 6.73
C VAL A 79 -14.78 -3.39 6.60
N LEU A 80 -14.45 -2.13 6.86
CA LEU A 80 -13.08 -1.64 6.89
C LEU A 80 -12.58 -1.57 8.33
N TYR A 81 -11.40 -2.15 8.58
CA TYR A 81 -10.67 -1.98 9.82
C TYR A 81 -9.43 -1.14 9.58
N ALA A 82 -9.08 -0.32 10.56
CA ALA A 82 -7.86 0.47 10.54
C ALA A 82 -7.23 0.53 11.92
N VAL A 83 -5.90 0.51 11.98
CA VAL A 83 -5.14 0.74 13.20
C VAL A 83 -4.55 2.15 13.14
N TYR A 84 -4.91 2.98 14.11
CA TYR A 84 -4.33 4.31 14.32
C TYR A 84 -3.63 4.34 15.67
N ASP A 85 -2.35 4.70 15.67
CA ASP A 85 -1.46 4.57 16.81
C ASP A 85 -1.60 3.20 17.50
N ASN A 86 -2.25 3.13 18.64
CA ASN A 86 -2.47 1.90 19.40
C ASN A 86 -3.92 1.40 19.42
N THR A 87 -4.80 1.92 18.57
CA THR A 87 -6.22 1.59 18.59
C THR A 87 -6.69 0.98 17.27
N LEU A 88 -7.36 -0.16 17.36
CA LEU A 88 -8.07 -0.79 16.26
C LEU A 88 -9.47 -0.19 16.14
N TYR A 89 -9.78 0.34 14.99
CA TYR A 89 -11.09 0.91 14.66
C TYR A 89 -11.82 0.06 13.61
N LEU A 90 -13.13 -0.07 13.77
CA LEU A 90 -14.06 -0.54 12.75
C LEU A 90 -14.71 0.69 12.12
N ILE A 91 -14.63 0.81 10.81
CA ILE A 91 -15.15 1.95 10.03
C ILE A 91 -16.35 1.48 9.22
N ASN A 92 -17.47 2.15 9.38
CA ASN A 92 -18.72 1.85 8.70
C ASN A 92 -18.80 2.53 7.31
N SER A 93 -19.74 2.10 6.49
CA SER A 93 -19.96 2.66 5.15
C SER A 93 -20.41 4.13 5.13
N ASP A 94 -20.93 4.64 6.23
CA ASP A 94 -21.30 6.04 6.46
C ASP A 94 -20.15 6.90 7.02
N ASN A 95 -18.94 6.33 7.11
CA ASN A 95 -17.73 6.90 7.68
C ASN A 95 -17.77 7.10 9.22
N THR A 96 -18.76 6.60 9.93
CA THR A 96 -18.69 6.49 11.38
C THR A 96 -17.70 5.40 11.78
N PHE A 97 -17.07 5.53 12.92
CA PHE A 97 -16.10 4.54 13.40
C PHE A 97 -16.35 4.16 14.86
N ASN A 98 -15.91 2.97 15.22
CA ASN A 98 -16.00 2.42 16.56
C ASN A 98 -14.65 1.88 16.98
N GLU A 99 -14.25 2.15 18.20
CA GLU A 99 -13.07 1.54 18.79
C GLU A 99 -13.37 0.08 19.13
N ILE A 100 -12.53 -0.82 18.66
CA ILE A 100 -12.66 -2.25 18.94
C ILE A 100 -11.71 -2.67 20.05
N ALA A 101 -10.44 -2.29 19.96
CA ALA A 101 -9.44 -2.75 20.90
C ALA A 101 -8.19 -1.87 20.91
N THR A 102 -7.38 -2.03 21.96
CA THR A 102 -6.06 -1.42 22.05
C THR A 102 -4.99 -2.44 21.70
N ILE A 103 -4.09 -2.06 20.79
CA ILE A 103 -2.88 -2.81 20.43
C ILE A 103 -1.71 -2.19 21.21
N PRO A 104 -1.04 -2.91 22.11
CA PRO A 104 -0.05 -2.32 23.02
C PRO A 104 1.17 -1.70 22.35
N SER A 105 1.55 -2.18 21.16
CA SER A 105 2.70 -1.65 20.41
C SER A 105 2.39 -0.30 19.76
N ILE A 106 3.43 0.50 19.58
CA ILE A 106 3.36 1.82 18.94
C ILE A 106 4.48 1.94 17.91
N GLY A 107 4.17 2.51 16.75
CA GLY A 107 5.19 2.94 15.78
C GLY A 107 5.66 1.89 14.78
N THR A 108 5.14 0.67 14.82
CA THR A 108 5.38 -0.37 13.81
C THR A 108 4.16 -0.50 12.88
N GLU A 109 4.39 -0.89 11.64
CA GLU A 109 3.30 -1.23 10.72
C GLU A 109 2.52 -2.45 11.23
N CYS A 110 1.21 -2.45 10.97
CA CYS A 110 0.32 -3.56 11.29
C CYS A 110 -0.09 -4.29 10.02
N HIS A 111 0.37 -5.52 9.89
CA HIS A 111 -0.05 -6.40 8.80
C HIS A 111 -1.28 -7.19 9.18
N MET A 112 -2.25 -7.25 8.28
CA MET A 112 -3.55 -7.86 8.56
C MET A 112 -3.96 -8.84 7.48
N VAL A 113 -4.67 -9.89 7.89
CA VAL A 113 -5.26 -10.85 6.98
C VAL A 113 -6.59 -11.38 7.54
N GLU A 114 -7.54 -11.66 6.65
CA GLU A 114 -8.78 -12.31 6.98
C GLU A 114 -8.64 -13.82 6.82
N THR A 115 -9.07 -14.59 7.83
CA THR A 115 -9.17 -16.05 7.69
C THR A 115 -10.43 -16.41 6.89
N GLY A 116 -10.40 -17.51 6.14
CA GLY A 116 -11.60 -18.02 5.45
C GLY A 116 -12.66 -18.45 6.45
N GLY A 117 -13.91 -18.04 6.26
CA GLY A 117 -15.03 -18.62 7.00
C GLY A 117 -15.41 -19.98 6.39
N TYR A 118 -15.47 -21.02 7.20
CA TYR A 118 -15.92 -22.34 6.77
C TYR A 118 -17.28 -22.67 7.42
N GLY A 119 -18.26 -22.99 6.60
CA GLY A 119 -19.60 -23.32 7.08
C GLY A 119 -20.28 -22.15 7.81
N SER A 120 -20.66 -22.37 9.07
CA SER A 120 -21.23 -21.34 9.95
C SER A 120 -20.18 -20.55 10.74
N ALA A 121 -18.90 -20.89 10.65
CA ALA A 121 -17.84 -20.17 11.34
C ALA A 121 -17.59 -18.82 10.67
N HIS A 122 -17.58 -17.76 11.47
CA HIS A 122 -17.24 -16.42 11.00
C HIS A 122 -15.73 -16.28 10.83
N PRO A 123 -15.29 -15.52 9.83
CA PRO A 123 -13.87 -15.24 9.66
C PRO A 123 -13.33 -14.41 10.82
N HIS A 124 -12.03 -14.55 11.08
CA HIS A 124 -11.30 -13.71 12.01
C HIS A 124 -10.40 -12.74 11.23
N LEU A 125 -10.30 -11.54 11.72
CA LEU A 125 -9.23 -10.62 11.34
C LEU A 125 -8.03 -10.90 12.24
N ILE A 126 -6.92 -11.25 11.62
CA ILE A 126 -5.64 -11.47 12.29
C ILE A 126 -4.77 -10.26 12.04
N ILE A 127 -4.14 -9.75 13.10
CA ILE A 127 -3.32 -8.54 13.09
C ILE A 127 -1.96 -8.89 13.67
N VAL A 128 -0.90 -8.51 12.96
CA VAL A 128 0.49 -8.64 13.40
C VAL A 128 1.10 -7.25 13.49
N ASP A 129 1.70 -6.94 14.64
CA ASP A 129 2.22 -5.60 14.97
C ASP A 129 3.76 -5.53 15.06
N GLY A 130 4.45 -6.56 14.56
CA GLY A 130 5.91 -6.68 14.64
C GLY A 130 6.42 -7.39 15.89
N SER A 131 5.56 -7.73 16.85
CA SER A 131 5.92 -8.43 18.08
C SER A 131 4.90 -9.45 18.55
N SER A 132 3.64 -9.25 18.20
CA SER A 132 2.50 -10.02 18.70
C SER A 132 1.49 -10.25 17.59
N VAL A 133 0.65 -11.25 17.80
CA VAL A 133 -0.45 -11.59 16.88
C VAL A 133 -1.76 -11.47 17.66
N TYR A 134 -2.73 -10.81 17.05
CA TYR A 134 -4.05 -10.61 17.62
C TYR A 134 -5.11 -11.17 16.69
N ALA A 135 -6.24 -11.59 17.26
CA ALA A 135 -7.41 -12.05 16.53
C ALA A 135 -8.68 -11.37 17.03
N VAL A 136 -9.58 -11.09 16.12
CA VAL A 136 -10.95 -10.67 16.42
C VAL A 136 -11.91 -11.35 15.46
N ASN A 137 -13.01 -11.88 15.98
CA ASN A 137 -14.07 -12.47 15.17
C ASN A 137 -14.90 -11.35 14.52
N THR A 138 -14.78 -11.20 13.22
CA THR A 138 -15.38 -10.09 12.47
C THR A 138 -16.89 -10.22 12.28
N GLY A 139 -17.46 -11.42 12.44
CA GLY A 139 -18.90 -11.68 12.30
C GLY A 139 -19.73 -11.30 13.53
N LEU A 140 -19.09 -11.00 14.66
CA LEU A 140 -19.75 -10.60 15.89
C LEU A 140 -20.24 -9.15 15.84
N SER A 141 -21.18 -8.80 16.73
CA SER A 141 -21.57 -7.42 16.95
C SER A 141 -20.37 -6.61 17.48
N ILE A 142 -20.40 -5.28 17.34
CA ILE A 142 -19.28 -4.41 17.76
C ILE A 142 -18.92 -4.62 19.24
N GLY A 143 -19.93 -4.69 20.12
CA GLY A 143 -19.70 -4.92 21.54
C GLY A 143 -19.10 -6.30 21.84
N ASP A 144 -19.52 -7.32 21.10
CA ASP A 144 -18.98 -8.68 21.25
C ASP A 144 -17.56 -8.78 20.67
N GLN A 145 -17.24 -8.03 19.60
CA GLN A 145 -15.87 -7.93 19.08
C GLN A 145 -14.89 -7.32 20.07
N GLN A 146 -15.33 -6.30 20.84
CA GLN A 146 -14.53 -5.71 21.90
C GLN A 146 -14.17 -6.71 23.01
N MET A 147 -15.08 -7.66 23.29
CA MET A 147 -14.85 -8.73 24.26
C MET A 147 -14.08 -9.91 23.67
N ASP A 148 -14.20 -10.15 22.37
CA ASP A 148 -13.55 -11.26 21.67
C ASP A 148 -12.09 -10.97 21.29
N PHE A 149 -11.70 -9.70 21.18
CA PHE A 149 -10.34 -9.32 20.83
C PHE A 149 -9.32 -9.92 21.80
N ARG A 150 -8.34 -10.65 21.28
CA ARG A 150 -7.36 -11.36 22.09
C ARG A 150 -6.02 -11.51 21.40
N SER A 151 -4.97 -11.61 22.19
CA SER A 151 -3.67 -12.01 21.69
C SER A 151 -3.61 -13.51 21.44
N ILE A 152 -2.87 -13.90 20.42
CA ILE A 152 -2.59 -15.29 20.10
C ILE A 152 -1.30 -15.69 20.80
N ALA A 153 -1.27 -16.89 21.39
CA ALA A 153 -0.07 -17.46 21.95
C ALA A 153 0.98 -17.70 20.84
N LEU A 154 2.16 -17.18 21.01
CA LEU A 154 3.25 -17.36 20.05
C LEU A 154 4.08 -18.58 20.41
N PRO A 155 4.43 -19.42 19.43
CA PRO A 155 5.35 -20.52 19.67
C PRO A 155 6.73 -20.01 20.09
N THR A 156 7.44 -20.82 20.84
CA THR A 156 8.85 -20.57 21.13
C THR A 156 9.73 -21.00 19.96
N ARG A 157 10.81 -20.28 19.76
CA ARG A 157 11.81 -20.64 18.73
C ARG A 157 12.39 -22.03 18.99
N ILE A 158 12.65 -22.76 17.94
CA ILE A 158 13.41 -23.99 18.03
C ILE A 158 14.80 -23.67 18.60
N ASN A 159 15.23 -24.40 19.61
CA ASN A 159 16.50 -24.18 20.32
C ASN A 159 16.60 -22.85 21.12
N SER A 160 15.50 -22.21 21.45
CA SER A 160 15.45 -21.02 22.30
C SER A 160 14.20 -21.07 23.18
N GLU A 161 14.27 -20.44 24.35
CA GLU A 161 13.11 -20.22 25.22
C GLU A 161 12.34 -18.94 24.86
N LEU A 162 12.81 -18.21 23.84
CA LEU A 162 12.20 -16.94 23.43
C LEU A 162 11.04 -17.20 22.44
N PRO A 163 9.95 -16.44 22.53
CA PRO A 163 8.89 -16.50 21.54
C PRO A 163 9.38 -15.99 20.18
N ILE A 164 8.70 -16.43 19.11
CA ILE A 164 8.92 -15.90 17.77
C ILE A 164 8.57 -14.40 17.71
N GLN A 165 9.13 -13.71 16.72
CA GLN A 165 8.85 -12.28 16.45
C GLN A 165 8.18 -12.12 15.07
N PRO A 166 6.87 -12.25 14.98
CA PRO A 166 6.16 -12.12 13.73
C PRO A 166 6.08 -10.66 13.29
N THR A 167 6.45 -10.39 12.04
CA THR A 167 6.32 -9.06 11.42
C THR A 167 5.30 -9.07 10.29
N HIS A 168 5.10 -10.21 9.64
CA HIS A 168 4.17 -10.39 8.54
C HIS A 168 3.29 -11.61 8.75
N VAL A 169 2.11 -11.56 8.15
CA VAL A 169 1.12 -12.63 8.23
C VAL A 169 0.52 -12.92 6.86
N ALA A 170 0.26 -14.18 6.59
CA ALA A 170 -0.45 -14.66 5.42
C ALA A 170 -1.49 -15.71 5.81
N TYR A 171 -2.53 -15.87 5.00
CA TYR A 171 -3.51 -16.93 5.15
C TYR A 171 -3.65 -17.67 3.82
N LEU A 172 -3.46 -18.99 3.85
CA LEU A 172 -3.48 -19.81 2.64
C LEU A 172 -3.95 -21.23 2.94
N TYR A 173 -4.92 -21.73 2.17
CA TYR A 173 -5.49 -23.08 2.30
C TYR A 173 -5.95 -23.46 3.72
N GLY A 174 -6.41 -22.50 4.49
CA GLY A 174 -6.84 -22.71 5.86
C GLY A 174 -5.73 -22.58 6.90
N TYR A 175 -4.50 -22.33 6.50
CA TYR A 175 -3.36 -22.13 7.41
C TYR A 175 -3.06 -20.64 7.59
N LEU A 176 -2.86 -20.25 8.83
CA LEU A 176 -2.26 -18.96 9.16
C LEU A 176 -0.74 -19.14 9.19
N ILE A 177 -0.04 -18.23 8.55
CA ILE A 177 1.40 -18.32 8.35
C ILE A 177 2.04 -17.02 8.82
N VAL A 178 3.05 -17.11 9.68
CA VAL A 178 3.82 -15.96 10.19
C VAL A 178 5.30 -16.22 10.06
N ASN A 179 6.08 -15.16 9.79
CA ASN A 179 7.53 -15.24 9.83
C ASN A 179 8.05 -15.09 11.26
N ASP A 180 9.28 -15.50 11.48
CA ASP A 180 10.04 -15.18 12.69
C ASP A 180 11.21 -14.28 12.29
N ALA A 181 11.07 -12.97 12.54
CA ALA A 181 12.07 -11.99 12.16
C ALA A 181 13.46 -12.32 12.75
N GLY A 182 14.47 -12.28 11.89
CA GLY A 182 15.85 -12.58 12.25
C GLY A 182 16.20 -14.08 12.23
N THR A 183 15.31 -14.93 11.71
CA THR A 183 15.57 -16.35 11.45
C THR A 183 15.16 -16.72 10.03
N ASP A 184 15.61 -17.87 9.54
CA ASP A 184 15.23 -18.43 8.25
C ASP A 184 13.87 -19.17 8.29
N ALA A 185 13.15 -19.09 9.40
CA ALA A 185 11.94 -19.87 9.66
C ALA A 185 10.65 -19.07 9.45
N PHE A 186 9.62 -19.76 9.03
CA PHE A 186 8.25 -19.33 9.16
C PHE A 186 7.39 -20.44 9.81
N TYR A 187 6.33 -20.04 10.46
CA TYR A 187 5.48 -20.93 11.26
C TYR A 187 4.08 -20.98 10.67
N THR A 188 3.50 -22.18 10.63
CA THR A 188 2.13 -22.40 10.19
C THR A 188 1.26 -22.84 11.36
N SER A 189 0.02 -22.35 11.39
CA SER A 189 -1.00 -22.83 12.32
C SER A 189 -1.52 -24.19 11.93
N TYR A 190 -2.41 -24.75 12.76
CA TYR A 190 -3.31 -25.80 12.31
C TYR A 190 -4.25 -25.28 11.21
N GLN A 191 -4.83 -26.19 10.44
CA GLN A 191 -5.78 -25.83 9.40
C GLN A 191 -7.09 -25.29 10.01
N TYR A 192 -7.55 -24.17 9.52
CA TYR A 192 -8.79 -23.53 9.95
C TYR A 192 -10.03 -24.13 9.21
N PRO A 193 -11.20 -24.37 9.82
CA PRO A 193 -11.40 -24.25 11.26
C PRO A 193 -10.49 -25.24 11.96
N PHE A 194 -9.85 -24.82 13.05
CA PHE A 194 -8.86 -25.64 13.74
C PHE A 194 -9.53 -26.91 14.24
N GLU A 195 -9.58 -27.98 13.42
CA GLU A 195 -9.96 -29.28 13.85
C GLU A 195 -8.85 -29.80 14.74
N ILE A 196 -9.13 -29.89 16.00
CA ILE A 196 -8.30 -30.58 16.97
C ILE A 196 -8.51 -32.05 16.66
N GLU A 197 -7.67 -32.65 15.80
CA GLU A 197 -7.62 -34.08 15.65
C GLU A 197 -7.08 -34.68 16.93
N ASP A 198 -7.95 -35.47 17.59
CA ASP A 198 -7.64 -36.48 18.58
C ASP A 198 -6.62 -36.14 19.67
N SER A 199 -7.09 -35.75 20.77
CA SER A 199 -6.85 -36.39 22.05
C SER A 199 -7.42 -35.60 23.21
N GLU A 200 -7.76 -34.37 23.09
CA GLU A 200 -8.24 -33.63 24.24
C GLU A 200 -9.47 -32.81 23.85
N ASP A 201 -10.57 -33.56 23.86
CA ASP A 201 -11.95 -33.14 24.03
C ASP A 201 -12.44 -31.91 23.28
N PRO A 202 -13.04 -32.07 22.07
CA PRO A 202 -13.83 -31.01 21.44
C PRO A 202 -14.91 -30.44 22.37
N MET A 203 -15.30 -31.16 23.38
CA MET A 203 -16.20 -30.70 24.44
C MET A 203 -15.53 -29.61 25.29
N PHE A 204 -14.22 -29.62 25.48
CA PHE A 204 -13.56 -28.64 26.34
C PHE A 204 -13.73 -27.20 25.83
N TYR A 205 -13.62 -26.93 24.52
CA TYR A 205 -13.82 -25.61 23.97
C TYR A 205 -15.29 -25.20 23.92
N ALA A 206 -16.18 -26.12 23.58
CA ALA A 206 -17.61 -25.90 23.67
C ALA A 206 -18.03 -25.67 25.12
N ASP A 207 -17.50 -26.42 26.03
CA ASP A 207 -17.75 -26.30 27.47
C ASP A 207 -17.17 -25.02 28.03
N ARG A 208 -15.97 -24.59 27.60
CA ARG A 208 -15.39 -23.31 27.99
C ARG A 208 -16.22 -22.14 27.51
N GLN A 209 -16.66 -22.14 26.25
CA GLN A 209 -17.53 -21.11 25.73
C GLN A 209 -18.87 -21.03 26.46
N ASN A 210 -19.44 -22.23 26.77
CA ASN A 210 -20.63 -22.34 27.57
C ASN A 210 -20.39 -21.85 29.01
N PHE A 211 -19.23 -22.18 29.60
CA PHE A 211 -18.82 -21.67 30.91
C PHE A 211 -18.71 -20.17 30.90
N ILE A 212 -17.99 -19.57 29.97
CA ILE A 212 -17.83 -18.11 29.85
C ILE A 212 -19.20 -17.44 29.71
N THR A 213 -20.05 -17.94 28.82
CA THR A 213 -21.41 -17.43 28.62
C THR A 213 -22.23 -17.47 29.91
N TRP A 214 -22.22 -18.60 30.61
CA TRP A 214 -22.87 -18.72 31.89
C TRP A 214 -22.23 -17.82 32.97
N TRP A 215 -20.90 -17.80 33.08
CA TRP A 215 -20.16 -17.03 34.06
C TRP A 215 -20.44 -15.52 33.96
N MET A 216 -20.60 -15.01 32.74
CA MET A 216 -20.96 -13.62 32.47
C MET A 216 -22.42 -13.28 32.85
N THR A 217 -23.29 -14.26 33.04
CA THR A 217 -24.65 -14.01 33.55
C THR A 217 -24.68 -13.80 35.07
N LEU A 218 -23.61 -14.14 35.78
CA LEU A 218 -23.52 -14.04 37.23
C LEU A 218 -23.10 -12.66 37.69
N THR A 219 -23.64 -12.22 38.84
CA THR A 219 -23.14 -10.99 39.48
C THR A 219 -21.74 -11.21 40.08
N GLN A 220 -21.00 -10.14 40.33
CA GLN A 220 -19.67 -10.25 40.95
C GLN A 220 -19.70 -10.98 42.31
N GLU A 221 -20.77 -10.76 43.10
CA GLU A 221 -20.96 -11.48 44.38
C GLU A 221 -21.14 -12.96 44.17
N GLN A 222 -21.92 -13.39 43.17
CA GLN A 222 -22.09 -14.78 42.82
C GLN A 222 -20.79 -15.40 42.31
N GLN A 223 -20.07 -14.74 41.46
CA GLN A 223 -18.76 -15.20 40.97
C GLN A 223 -17.77 -15.41 42.13
N GLN A 224 -17.75 -14.50 43.11
CA GLN A 224 -16.91 -14.63 44.30
C GLN A 224 -17.35 -15.79 45.18
N ALA A 225 -18.67 -15.99 45.37
CA ALA A 225 -19.22 -17.12 46.15
C ALA A 225 -18.89 -18.46 45.52
N TYR A 226 -18.92 -18.56 44.19
CA TYR A 226 -18.46 -19.76 43.47
C TYR A 226 -16.97 -20.00 43.68
N LYS A 227 -16.12 -18.96 43.52
CA LYS A 227 -14.66 -19.07 43.74
C LYS A 227 -14.30 -19.41 45.19
N ALA A 228 -15.12 -18.94 46.16
CA ALA A 228 -14.94 -19.25 47.55
C ALA A 228 -15.45 -20.65 47.96
N GLY A 229 -16.06 -21.36 47.02
CA GLY A 229 -16.67 -22.68 47.32
C GLY A 229 -17.89 -22.56 48.23
N GLU A 230 -18.58 -21.44 48.23
CA GLU A 230 -19.81 -21.22 49.04
C GLU A 230 -21.06 -21.69 48.32
N ILE A 231 -20.98 -21.87 47.00
CA ILE A 231 -22.06 -22.38 46.15
C ILE A 231 -21.59 -23.68 45.54
N HIS A 232 -22.27 -24.76 45.87
CA HIS A 232 -22.08 -26.12 45.33
C HIS A 232 -23.38 -26.59 44.68
N ASP A 233 -23.62 -26.19 43.46
CA ASP A 233 -24.75 -26.63 42.64
C ASP A 233 -24.25 -27.44 41.44
N THR A 234 -25.19 -27.82 40.55
CA THR A 234 -24.87 -28.58 39.34
C THR A 234 -23.92 -27.84 38.39
N TYR A 235 -23.92 -26.53 38.41
CA TYR A 235 -23.00 -25.71 37.61
C TYR A 235 -21.58 -25.69 38.20
N TYR A 236 -21.47 -25.72 39.54
CA TYR A 236 -20.18 -25.87 40.20
C TYR A 236 -19.54 -27.21 39.88
N GLU A 237 -20.33 -28.30 39.97
CA GLU A 237 -19.85 -29.64 39.63
C GLU A 237 -19.43 -29.75 38.15
N GLN A 238 -20.18 -29.11 37.25
CA GLN A 238 -19.90 -29.11 35.83
C GLN A 238 -18.66 -28.28 35.47
N TRP A 239 -18.45 -27.15 36.13
CA TRP A 239 -17.45 -26.15 35.78
C TRP A 239 -16.34 -25.98 36.83
N GLN A 240 -16.22 -26.92 37.76
CA GLN A 240 -15.29 -26.81 38.89
C GLN A 240 -13.86 -26.47 38.45
N GLY A 241 -13.33 -27.15 37.44
CA GLY A 241 -11.98 -26.90 36.94
C GLY A 241 -11.78 -25.46 36.42
N PHE A 242 -12.80 -24.89 35.78
CA PHE A 242 -12.76 -23.51 35.32
C PHE A 242 -12.92 -22.48 36.44
N ILE A 243 -13.75 -22.81 37.46
CA ILE A 243 -13.98 -21.93 38.62
C ILE A 243 -12.75 -21.88 39.52
N ASP A 244 -12.15 -23.04 39.77
CA ASP A 244 -11.00 -23.20 40.68
C ASP A 244 -9.66 -22.88 40.00
N GLY A 245 -9.64 -22.66 38.70
CA GLY A 245 -8.41 -22.40 37.91
C GLY A 245 -7.49 -23.64 37.83
N THR A 246 -8.03 -24.83 38.07
CA THR A 246 -7.30 -26.11 37.98
C THR A 246 -7.47 -26.78 36.61
N ALA A 247 -8.40 -26.29 35.77
CA ALA A 247 -8.41 -26.64 34.35
C ALA A 247 -7.13 -26.11 33.73
N ASP A 248 -6.32 -26.97 33.22
CA ASP A 248 -4.95 -26.76 32.75
C ASP A 248 -4.88 -25.80 31.55
N ASP A 249 -5.43 -24.59 31.68
CA ASP A 249 -5.13 -23.54 30.69
C ASP A 249 -5.46 -22.15 31.25
N GLU A 250 -4.43 -21.32 31.35
CA GLU A 250 -4.60 -19.88 31.54
C GLU A 250 -5.42 -19.29 30.36
N PRO A 251 -6.58 -18.65 30.61
CA PRO A 251 -7.51 -18.25 29.57
C PRO A 251 -7.10 -17.03 28.75
N GLU A 252 -5.89 -16.56 28.85
CA GLU A 252 -5.49 -15.27 28.25
C GLU A 252 -4.95 -15.35 26.84
N LYS A 253 -4.63 -16.53 26.31
CA LYS A 253 -4.03 -16.67 24.99
C LYS A 253 -4.68 -17.74 24.15
N TYR A 254 -5.14 -17.35 22.97
CA TYR A 254 -5.70 -18.26 21.98
C TYR A 254 -4.56 -19.01 21.26
N ASP A 255 -4.34 -20.27 21.59
CA ASP A 255 -3.25 -21.07 21.02
C ASP A 255 -3.69 -21.69 19.68
N ILE A 256 -3.57 -20.92 18.61
CA ILE A 256 -3.83 -21.43 17.25
C ILE A 256 -2.56 -21.99 16.59
N PHE A 257 -1.40 -21.58 17.06
CA PHE A 257 -0.11 -22.19 16.73
C PHE A 257 0.23 -23.26 17.75
N ARG A 258 -0.75 -24.04 18.21
CA ARG A 258 -0.48 -25.14 19.09
C ARG A 258 0.55 -26.02 18.41
N ILE A 259 1.79 -25.68 18.66
CA ILE A 259 2.88 -26.61 18.51
C ILE A 259 2.54 -27.68 19.52
N GLY A 260 1.79 -28.67 19.06
CA GLY A 260 1.54 -29.84 19.86
C GLY A 260 2.89 -30.31 20.29
N THR A 261 3.16 -30.32 21.57
CA THR A 261 4.36 -30.84 22.21
C THR A 261 5.66 -30.63 21.44
N VAL A 262 6.79 -30.57 22.10
CA VAL A 262 8.16 -30.45 21.54
C VAL A 262 8.44 -31.40 20.35
N GLU A 263 7.65 -32.46 20.17
CA GLU A 263 7.71 -33.36 19.02
C GLU A 263 7.19 -32.77 17.72
N TYR A 264 6.16 -31.93 17.72
CA TYR A 264 5.65 -31.28 16.49
C TYR A 264 6.55 -30.14 16.01
N ALA A 265 7.15 -29.37 16.90
CA ALA A 265 8.21 -28.42 16.55
C ALA A 265 9.40 -29.10 15.86
N LYS A 266 9.57 -30.40 16.11
CA LYS A 266 10.63 -31.22 15.52
C LYS A 266 10.26 -31.78 14.14
N TYR A 267 8.98 -31.79 13.76
CA TYR A 267 8.49 -32.53 12.59
C TYR A 267 7.73 -31.73 11.54
N GLY A 268 7.67 -30.42 11.57
CA GLY A 268 7.22 -29.84 10.35
C GLY A 268 6.29 -28.63 10.36
N PHE A 269 6.01 -28.00 11.47
CA PHE A 269 5.30 -26.73 11.46
C PHE A 269 6.22 -25.53 11.24
N VAL A 270 7.52 -25.78 11.15
CA VAL A 270 8.53 -24.79 10.84
C VAL A 270 9.15 -25.16 9.50
N THR A 271 8.97 -24.28 8.53
CA THR A 271 9.60 -24.45 7.22
C THR A 271 10.73 -23.44 7.10
N TYR A 272 11.85 -23.91 6.59
CA TYR A 272 13.03 -23.09 6.39
C TYR A 272 13.15 -22.70 4.93
N SER A 273 13.74 -21.55 4.66
CA SER A 273 14.17 -21.18 3.33
C SER A 273 15.38 -22.05 2.94
N GLU A 274 15.15 -23.10 2.18
CA GLU A 274 16.17 -24.10 1.82
C GLU A 274 17.11 -23.64 0.70
N TRP A 275 16.70 -22.66 -0.09
CA TRP A 275 17.47 -22.19 -1.25
C TRP A 275 18.78 -21.50 -0.84
N CYS A 276 18.70 -20.65 0.16
CA CYS A 276 19.84 -19.93 0.69
C CYS A 276 19.61 -19.75 2.19
N PRO A 277 20.60 -20.02 3.05
CA PRO A 277 20.50 -19.68 4.47
C PRO A 277 20.43 -18.17 4.60
N ASP A 278 19.22 -17.65 4.77
CA ASP A 278 18.90 -16.23 4.78
C ASP A 278 17.71 -15.97 5.71
N ASN A 279 17.73 -14.89 6.46
CA ASN A 279 16.69 -14.57 7.40
C ASN A 279 15.39 -14.21 6.67
N THR A 280 14.27 -14.80 7.07
CA THR A 280 12.94 -14.46 6.51
C THR A 280 12.44 -13.14 7.09
N ILE A 281 12.51 -12.08 6.30
CA ILE A 281 12.14 -10.73 6.72
C ILE A 281 10.67 -10.45 6.52
N ALA A 282 10.12 -10.89 5.40
CA ALA A 282 8.73 -10.63 5.02
C ALA A 282 8.11 -11.83 4.34
N LEU A 283 6.80 -11.93 4.39
CA LEU A 283 6.04 -12.92 3.64
C LEU A 283 4.68 -12.38 3.20
N CYS A 284 4.14 -12.93 2.12
CA CYS A 284 2.77 -12.69 1.69
C CYS A 284 2.22 -13.91 0.95
N SER A 285 0.92 -14.01 0.78
CA SER A 285 0.29 -15.08 -0.01
C SER A 285 -0.63 -14.52 -1.07
N ASN A 286 -0.60 -15.11 -2.26
CA ASN A 286 -1.59 -14.86 -3.29
C ASN A 286 -2.33 -16.16 -3.60
N GLY A 287 -3.63 -16.19 -3.39
CA GLY A 287 -4.56 -17.25 -3.82
C GLY A 287 -4.09 -18.70 -3.73
N SER A 288 -2.89 -19.04 -4.14
CA SER A 288 -2.37 -20.42 -4.20
C SER A 288 -0.90 -20.57 -3.81
N LYS A 289 -0.17 -19.49 -3.62
CA LYS A 289 1.27 -19.50 -3.35
C LYS A 289 1.61 -18.63 -2.16
N LEU A 290 2.60 -19.08 -1.38
CA LEU A 290 3.25 -18.31 -0.32
C LEU A 290 4.58 -17.80 -0.86
N TYR A 291 4.83 -16.53 -0.69
CA TYR A 291 6.10 -15.86 -1.04
C TYR A 291 6.81 -15.47 0.24
N THR A 292 8.06 -15.88 0.37
CA THR A 292 8.94 -15.50 1.48
C THR A 292 10.11 -14.70 0.93
N PHE A 293 10.49 -13.66 1.67
CA PHE A 293 11.56 -12.75 1.30
C PHE A 293 12.57 -12.68 2.43
N GLY A 294 13.81 -12.97 2.12
CA GLY A 294 14.94 -12.79 3.01
C GLY A 294 15.72 -11.51 2.69
N GLU A 295 16.88 -11.33 3.36
CA GLU A 295 17.76 -10.19 3.10
C GLU A 295 18.37 -10.22 1.69
N ARG A 296 18.56 -11.41 1.11
CA ARG A 296 19.28 -11.63 -0.15
C ARG A 296 18.54 -12.51 -1.14
N SER A 297 17.46 -13.15 -0.71
CA SER A 297 16.76 -14.15 -1.49
C SER A 297 15.25 -14.02 -1.38
N TRP A 298 14.55 -14.57 -2.35
CA TRP A 298 13.12 -14.84 -2.28
C TRP A 298 12.85 -16.28 -2.63
N GLN A 299 11.77 -16.84 -2.09
CA GLN A 299 11.35 -18.21 -2.36
C GLN A 299 9.83 -18.30 -2.40
N VAL A 300 9.31 -19.18 -3.26
CA VAL A 300 7.88 -19.46 -3.36
C VAL A 300 7.61 -20.87 -2.85
N PHE A 301 6.55 -20.99 -2.07
CA PHE A 301 6.04 -22.27 -1.57
C PHE A 301 4.63 -22.50 -2.11
N SER A 302 4.34 -23.76 -2.40
CA SER A 302 3.03 -24.22 -2.83
C SER A 302 2.48 -25.23 -1.82
N TYR A 303 1.17 -25.24 -1.66
CA TYR A 303 0.48 -26.24 -0.84
C TYR A 303 0.62 -27.64 -1.44
N ASN A 304 0.91 -28.65 -0.63
CA ASN A 304 1.19 -30.02 -1.07
C ASN A 304 0.31 -31.10 -0.41
N ASP A 305 -0.70 -30.72 0.36
CA ASP A 305 -1.64 -31.64 1.07
C ASP A 305 -0.96 -32.59 2.09
N ASP A 306 0.28 -32.32 2.47
CA ASP A 306 0.94 -33.02 3.57
C ASP A 306 0.66 -32.29 4.89
N LYS A 307 -0.08 -32.94 5.80
CA LYS A 307 -0.44 -32.35 7.09
C LYS A 307 0.77 -31.98 7.96
N ASN A 308 1.89 -32.66 7.78
CA ASN A 308 3.12 -32.43 8.56
C ASN A 308 4.03 -31.36 7.94
N ASN A 309 3.93 -31.14 6.64
CA ASN A 309 4.64 -30.07 5.92
C ASN A 309 3.75 -29.56 4.78
N PRO A 310 2.76 -28.72 5.11
CA PRO A 310 1.75 -28.31 4.14
C PRO A 310 2.28 -27.44 3.01
N PHE A 311 3.49 -26.91 3.15
CA PHE A 311 4.10 -26.03 2.15
C PHE A 311 5.47 -26.54 1.75
N SER A 312 5.65 -26.75 0.45
CA SER A 312 6.94 -27.13 -0.15
C SER A 312 7.29 -26.20 -1.30
N SER A 313 8.58 -25.95 -1.48
CA SER A 313 9.06 -25.12 -2.58
C SER A 313 9.20 -25.94 -3.86
N PRO A 314 8.57 -25.54 -4.97
CA PRO A 314 8.79 -26.15 -6.27
C PRO A 314 10.23 -25.89 -6.76
N ASP A 315 10.73 -26.77 -7.61
CA ASP A 315 12.03 -26.56 -8.27
C ASP A 315 12.06 -25.22 -9.03
N ASN A 316 13.15 -24.48 -8.89
CA ASN A 316 13.37 -23.17 -9.53
C ASN A 316 12.40 -22.03 -9.11
N ALA A 317 11.73 -22.15 -7.99
CA ALA A 317 10.85 -21.12 -7.46
C ALA A 317 11.55 -20.26 -6.40
N ALA A 318 12.81 -19.90 -6.64
CA ALA A 318 13.62 -19.07 -5.75
C ALA A 318 14.63 -18.23 -6.55
N GLY A 319 15.16 -17.17 -5.94
CA GLY A 319 16.16 -16.32 -6.58
C GLY A 319 16.93 -15.44 -5.58
N ASN A 320 18.04 -14.85 -6.05
CA ASN A 320 19.00 -14.07 -5.27
C ASN A 320 18.65 -12.57 -5.27
N VAL A 321 17.42 -12.21 -4.97
CA VAL A 321 16.97 -10.83 -4.83
C VAL A 321 16.15 -10.74 -3.55
N GLY A 322 16.72 -10.22 -2.48
CA GLY A 322 16.06 -10.08 -1.19
C GLY A 322 15.20 -8.82 -1.10
N ILE A 323 14.70 -8.55 0.11
CA ILE A 323 13.94 -7.34 0.42
C ILE A 323 14.79 -6.39 1.28
N LYS A 324 14.79 -5.10 0.92
CA LYS A 324 15.52 -4.07 1.66
C LYS A 324 14.67 -3.44 2.75
N ALA A 325 13.43 -3.14 2.44
CA ALA A 325 12.47 -2.54 3.35
C ALA A 325 11.28 -3.50 3.52
N PRO A 326 11.05 -4.09 4.69
CA PRO A 326 9.98 -5.08 4.90
C PRO A 326 8.60 -4.52 4.54
N ASN A 327 8.33 -3.27 4.92
CA ASN A 327 7.06 -2.60 4.68
C ASN A 327 6.88 -2.08 3.24
N SER A 328 7.89 -2.29 2.38
CA SER A 328 7.75 -2.03 0.93
C SER A 328 7.03 -3.14 0.18
N LEU A 329 6.74 -4.25 0.85
CA LEU A 329 6.04 -5.38 0.26
C LEU A 329 4.56 -5.03 0.04
N ALA A 330 4.12 -5.09 -1.21
CA ALA A 330 2.72 -4.90 -1.55
C ALA A 330 2.26 -5.94 -2.57
N MET A 331 0.98 -6.29 -2.50
CA MET A 331 0.40 -7.31 -3.36
C MET A 331 -0.97 -6.88 -3.89
N LEU A 332 -1.19 -7.07 -5.18
CA LEU A 332 -2.51 -6.94 -5.80
C LEU A 332 -2.73 -8.08 -6.80
N GLY A 333 -3.74 -8.90 -6.54
CA GLY A 333 -4.00 -10.10 -7.34
C GLY A 333 -2.81 -11.06 -7.33
N ASN A 334 -2.25 -11.37 -8.52
CA ASN A 334 -1.10 -12.26 -8.66
C ASN A 334 0.25 -11.53 -8.70
N THR A 335 0.25 -10.22 -8.47
CA THR A 335 1.45 -9.40 -8.60
C THR A 335 1.93 -8.98 -7.21
N VAL A 336 3.20 -9.26 -6.92
CA VAL A 336 3.89 -8.85 -5.69
C VAL A 336 5.01 -7.90 -6.06
N LEU A 337 5.09 -6.76 -5.37
CA LEU A 337 6.10 -5.72 -5.60
C LEU A 337 6.83 -5.42 -4.29
N TRP A 338 8.15 -5.12 -4.39
CA TRP A 338 8.95 -4.77 -3.23
C TRP A 338 10.20 -3.97 -3.61
N LEU A 339 10.74 -3.25 -2.63
CA LEU A 339 12.07 -2.64 -2.72
C LEU A 339 13.12 -3.69 -2.39
N ALA A 340 13.91 -4.05 -3.38
CA ALA A 340 14.85 -5.13 -3.26
C ALA A 340 16.21 -4.70 -2.71
N ASN A 341 16.86 -5.66 -2.08
CA ASN A 341 18.25 -5.63 -1.73
C ASN A 341 19.01 -6.59 -2.66
N SER A 342 20.02 -6.11 -3.34
CA SER A 342 20.85 -6.93 -4.21
C SER A 342 22.27 -6.99 -3.66
N ASP A 343 22.86 -8.17 -3.66
CA ASP A 343 24.28 -8.37 -3.33
C ASP A 343 25.23 -7.61 -4.27
N ILE A 344 24.72 -7.15 -5.41
CA ILE A 344 25.49 -6.40 -6.42
C ILE A 344 25.49 -4.89 -6.14
N GLY A 345 24.76 -4.43 -5.10
CA GLY A 345 24.86 -3.08 -4.54
C GLY A 345 23.80 -2.07 -5.00
N ASP A 346 22.86 -2.43 -5.89
CA ASP A 346 21.81 -1.52 -6.36
C ASP A 346 20.47 -1.83 -5.69
N ASN A 347 19.88 -0.83 -5.05
CA ASN A 347 18.53 -0.92 -4.49
C ASN A 347 17.50 -0.74 -5.60
N GLY A 348 17.06 -1.83 -6.22
CA GLY A 348 16.05 -1.82 -7.28
C GLY A 348 14.65 -2.11 -6.77
N VAL A 349 13.64 -1.77 -7.55
CA VAL A 349 12.26 -2.20 -7.31
C VAL A 349 11.93 -3.34 -8.27
N PHE A 350 11.43 -4.43 -7.70
CA PHE A 350 11.11 -5.64 -8.43
C PHE A 350 9.64 -6.00 -8.31
N MET A 351 9.19 -6.74 -9.27
CA MET A 351 7.85 -7.30 -9.36
C MET A 351 7.97 -8.79 -9.67
N ILE A 352 7.20 -9.60 -8.97
CA ILE A 352 7.04 -11.01 -9.29
C ILE A 352 5.58 -11.29 -9.65
N LYS A 353 5.40 -12.00 -10.74
CA LYS A 353 4.09 -12.50 -11.15
C LYS A 353 4.21 -14.01 -11.29
N ASP A 354 3.48 -14.73 -10.44
CA ASP A 354 3.62 -16.18 -10.27
C ASP A 354 5.03 -16.60 -9.82
N THR A 355 5.97 -16.82 -10.72
CA THR A 355 7.39 -17.13 -10.47
C THR A 355 8.31 -16.33 -11.37
N GLU A 356 7.75 -15.45 -12.21
CA GLU A 356 8.52 -14.62 -13.12
C GLU A 356 8.91 -13.30 -12.44
N LEU A 357 10.21 -13.13 -12.24
CA LEU A 357 10.79 -11.93 -11.64
C LEU A 357 11.08 -10.89 -12.71
N THR A 358 10.60 -9.68 -12.53
CA THR A 358 10.83 -8.54 -13.41
C THR A 358 11.36 -7.35 -12.61
N ARG A 359 12.45 -6.73 -13.07
CA ARG A 359 12.94 -5.45 -12.54
C ARG A 359 12.12 -4.33 -13.17
N ILE A 360 11.48 -3.51 -12.37
CA ILE A 360 10.62 -2.42 -12.84
C ILE A 360 11.24 -1.03 -12.64
N SER A 361 12.23 -0.92 -11.78
CA SER A 361 12.98 0.33 -11.61
C SER A 361 13.93 0.58 -12.77
N THR A 362 14.04 1.84 -13.16
CA THR A 362 15.07 2.31 -14.10
C THR A 362 16.34 2.66 -13.35
N GLN A 363 17.49 2.70 -14.04
CA GLN A 363 18.77 3.10 -13.43
C GLN A 363 18.70 4.48 -12.75
N ASP A 364 17.88 5.38 -13.28
CA ASP A 364 17.70 6.72 -12.71
C ASP A 364 16.97 6.67 -11.37
N ILE A 365 15.89 5.88 -11.28
CA ILE A 365 15.15 5.64 -10.03
C ILE A 365 16.04 5.00 -8.97
N GLU A 366 16.80 3.98 -9.34
CA GLU A 366 17.68 3.27 -8.40
C GLU A 366 18.79 4.14 -7.86
N ARG A 367 19.40 4.95 -8.72
CA ARG A 367 20.40 5.92 -8.31
C ARG A 367 19.82 6.93 -7.33
N GLU A 368 18.60 7.40 -7.59
CA GLU A 368 17.93 8.32 -6.70
C GLU A 368 17.60 7.65 -5.36
N ILE A 369 17.05 6.44 -5.36
CA ILE A 369 16.77 5.67 -4.13
C ILE A 369 18.05 5.45 -3.32
N THR A 370 19.15 5.09 -3.97
CA THR A 370 20.44 4.83 -3.30
C THR A 370 21.00 6.06 -2.56
N GLN A 371 20.61 7.26 -2.97
CA GLN A 371 21.02 8.52 -2.32
C GLN A 371 20.12 8.90 -1.14
N LEU A 372 19.00 8.19 -0.92
CA LEU A 372 18.09 8.47 0.18
C LEU A 372 18.64 7.93 1.51
N THR A 373 18.12 8.49 2.60
CA THR A 373 18.45 8.08 3.96
C THR A 373 17.42 7.09 4.48
N ASN A 374 17.86 6.15 5.34
CA ASN A 374 17.01 5.18 6.01
C ASN A 374 16.06 4.41 5.07
N ILE A 375 16.64 3.88 3.99
CA ILE A 375 15.89 3.20 2.92
C ILE A 375 15.08 2.02 3.46
N GLU A 376 15.58 1.38 4.50
CA GLU A 376 14.95 0.23 5.19
C GLU A 376 13.61 0.58 5.85
N ASN A 377 13.35 1.86 6.14
CA ASN A 377 12.09 2.33 6.72
C ASN A 377 11.02 2.66 5.67
N ALA A 378 11.32 2.45 4.39
CA ALA A 378 10.35 2.71 3.33
C ALA A 378 9.11 1.81 3.48
N TYR A 379 7.95 2.40 3.25
CA TYR A 379 6.68 1.67 3.21
C TYR A 379 5.98 1.87 1.88
N SER A 380 5.06 0.97 1.58
CA SER A 380 4.35 0.96 0.33
C SER A 380 2.84 0.88 0.50
N SER A 381 2.15 1.26 -0.54
CA SER A 381 0.73 1.04 -0.70
C SER A 381 0.41 0.70 -2.14
N ILE A 382 -0.62 -0.11 -2.37
CA ILE A 382 -1.06 -0.50 -3.71
C ILE A 382 -2.57 -0.31 -3.84
N TRP A 383 -3.01 0.29 -4.94
CA TRP A 383 -4.44 0.48 -5.21
C TRP A 383 -4.72 0.47 -6.71
N GLN A 384 -5.99 0.32 -7.05
CA GLN A 384 -6.46 0.40 -8.43
C GLN A 384 -7.35 1.62 -8.60
N GLU A 385 -7.02 2.46 -9.58
CA GLU A 385 -7.73 3.70 -9.94
C GLU A 385 -7.91 3.74 -11.46
N HIS A 386 -9.12 3.89 -11.97
CA HIS A 386 -9.43 4.05 -13.41
C HIS A 386 -8.72 3.06 -14.35
N GLN A 387 -8.63 1.79 -13.99
CA GLN A 387 -7.92 0.72 -14.71
C GLN A 387 -6.39 0.77 -14.57
N HIS A 388 -5.82 1.77 -13.91
CA HIS A 388 -4.43 1.81 -13.51
C HIS A 388 -4.23 1.10 -12.17
N VAL A 389 -3.10 0.43 -12.02
CA VAL A 389 -2.65 -0.15 -10.76
C VAL A 389 -1.42 0.62 -10.32
N PHE A 390 -1.55 1.34 -9.21
CA PHE A 390 -0.47 2.14 -8.64
C PHE A 390 0.17 1.45 -7.45
N TYR A 391 1.47 1.39 -7.45
CA TYR A 391 2.32 1.00 -6.33
C TYR A 391 3.10 2.21 -5.86
N SER A 392 2.83 2.70 -4.65
CA SER A 392 3.58 3.78 -4.04
C SER A 392 4.69 3.25 -3.15
N LEU A 393 5.81 3.94 -3.14
CA LEU A 393 6.96 3.69 -2.28
C LEU A 393 7.39 5.00 -1.62
N THR A 394 7.16 5.11 -0.33
CA THR A 394 7.37 6.35 0.43
C THR A 394 8.59 6.26 1.34
N PHE A 395 9.40 7.31 1.29
CA PHE A 395 10.61 7.54 2.09
C PHE A 395 10.40 8.84 2.89
N GLU A 396 9.85 8.74 4.08
CA GLU A 396 9.50 9.93 4.89
C GLU A 396 10.71 10.77 5.25
N ASP A 397 11.80 10.16 5.71
CA ASP A 397 13.03 10.84 6.10
C ASP A 397 13.64 11.64 4.94
N SER A 398 13.48 11.16 3.73
CA SER A 398 13.94 11.80 2.51
C SER A 398 12.87 12.66 1.82
N LYS A 399 11.66 12.72 2.39
CA LYS A 399 10.52 13.50 1.90
C LYS A 399 10.12 13.21 0.46
N LYS A 400 10.12 11.93 0.07
CA LYS A 400 9.80 11.50 -1.29
C LYS A 400 8.84 10.33 -1.32
N THR A 401 7.93 10.36 -2.28
CA THR A 401 7.10 9.21 -2.67
C THR A 401 7.22 8.97 -4.16
N PHE A 402 7.70 7.80 -4.52
CA PHE A 402 7.70 7.28 -5.88
C PHE A 402 6.41 6.50 -6.10
N VAL A 403 5.83 6.62 -7.27
CA VAL A 403 4.67 5.81 -7.66
C VAL A 403 4.93 5.17 -9.02
N TYR A 404 4.77 3.87 -9.06
CA TYR A 404 4.84 3.08 -10.27
C TYR A 404 3.45 2.71 -10.75
N ASP A 405 3.14 3.05 -11.98
CA ASP A 405 1.95 2.60 -12.67
C ASP A 405 2.26 1.27 -13.36
N VAL A 406 1.70 0.19 -12.83
CA VAL A 406 1.90 -1.17 -13.37
C VAL A 406 1.28 -1.32 -14.76
N SER A 407 0.21 -0.57 -15.04
CA SER A 407 -0.53 -0.64 -16.31
C SER A 407 0.24 0.00 -17.47
N GLU A 408 0.90 1.14 -17.20
CA GLU A 408 1.63 1.91 -18.20
C GLU A 408 3.15 1.72 -18.13
N ASN A 409 3.66 0.97 -17.15
CA ASN A 409 5.09 0.80 -16.87
C ASN A 409 5.82 2.16 -16.71
N ALA A 410 5.19 3.08 -16.00
CA ALA A 410 5.66 4.45 -15.87
C ALA A 410 5.79 4.87 -14.40
N TRP A 411 6.85 5.63 -14.11
CA TRP A 411 7.08 6.20 -12.79
C TRP A 411 6.69 7.66 -12.75
N HIS A 412 6.13 8.10 -11.63
CA HIS A 412 5.90 9.49 -11.29
C HIS A 412 6.09 9.72 -9.79
N TYR A 413 6.17 10.97 -9.35
CA TYR A 413 6.18 11.31 -7.94
C TYR A 413 4.77 11.68 -7.47
N ARG A 414 4.45 11.32 -6.24
CA ARG A 414 3.39 11.96 -5.47
C ARG A 414 3.99 12.82 -4.38
N ALA A 415 3.42 13.99 -4.16
CA ALA A 415 3.90 14.95 -3.18
C ALA A 415 2.73 15.73 -2.58
N SER A 416 2.88 16.07 -1.31
CA SER A 416 1.99 16.95 -0.56
C SER A 416 2.75 18.20 -0.13
N TYR A 417 2.04 19.25 0.29
CA TYR A 417 2.66 20.38 0.96
C TYR A 417 2.74 20.16 2.47
N ASP A 418 3.89 20.50 3.06
CA ASP A 418 4.04 20.57 4.52
C ASP A 418 3.44 21.88 5.06
N ASN A 419 3.39 22.03 6.40
CA ASN A 419 2.87 23.22 7.06
C ASN A 419 3.67 24.53 6.76
N LYS A 420 4.79 24.41 6.07
CA LYS A 420 5.64 25.54 5.63
C LYS A 420 5.55 25.79 4.14
N ASN A 421 4.61 25.16 3.45
CA ASN A 421 4.45 25.21 2.00
C ASN A 421 5.67 24.68 1.22
N HIS A 422 6.40 23.69 1.77
CA HIS A 422 7.41 22.97 1.01
C HIS A 422 6.84 21.64 0.53
N LEU A 423 7.19 21.22 -0.66
CA LEU A 423 6.86 19.90 -1.16
C LEU A 423 7.57 18.83 -0.33
N THR A 424 6.82 17.85 0.10
CA THR A 424 7.28 16.71 0.88
C THR A 424 6.69 15.41 0.28
N TYR A 425 6.89 14.27 0.96
CA TYR A 425 6.26 13.02 0.55
C TYR A 425 4.73 13.13 0.53
N TRP A 426 4.08 12.22 -0.18
CA TRP A 426 2.63 12.10 -0.17
C TRP A 426 2.17 11.63 1.22
N LYS A 427 1.38 12.46 1.90
CA LYS A 427 1.06 12.31 3.32
C LYS A 427 0.10 11.17 3.67
N TYR A 428 -0.35 10.43 2.67
CA TYR A 428 -1.24 9.30 2.85
C TYR A 428 -0.47 7.99 2.78
N ASN A 429 -0.73 7.13 3.74
CA ASN A 429 -0.25 5.76 3.79
C ASN A 429 -1.44 4.79 3.73
N HIS A 430 -1.19 3.52 3.43
CA HIS A 430 -2.20 2.47 3.39
C HIS A 430 -3.44 2.82 2.56
N ALA A 431 -3.50 2.36 1.33
CA ALA A 431 -4.69 2.45 0.50
C ALA A 431 -5.48 1.15 0.53
N THR A 432 -6.79 1.23 0.72
CA THR A 432 -7.67 0.05 0.78
C THR A 432 -9.00 0.35 0.11
N TYR A 433 -9.43 -0.53 -0.79
CA TYR A 433 -10.72 -0.38 -1.46
C TYR A 433 -11.85 -0.93 -0.58
N ALA A 434 -12.74 -0.04 -0.15
CA ALA A 434 -13.94 -0.39 0.61
C ALA A 434 -15.11 0.51 0.21
N TYR A 435 -16.34 0.01 0.29
CA TYR A 435 -17.57 0.80 0.05
C TYR A 435 -17.56 1.58 -1.27
N SER A 436 -17.01 0.97 -2.34
CA SER A 436 -16.84 1.58 -3.67
C SER A 436 -15.95 2.82 -3.71
N LYS A 437 -15.06 2.99 -2.72
CA LYS A 437 -14.09 4.08 -2.60
C LYS A 437 -12.71 3.53 -2.25
N ILE A 438 -11.67 4.28 -2.55
CA ILE A 438 -10.30 3.99 -2.13
C ILE A 438 -10.03 4.82 -0.88
N TYR A 439 -10.06 4.17 0.28
CA TYR A 439 -9.71 4.81 1.55
C TYR A 439 -8.21 4.88 1.70
N VAL A 440 -7.73 5.97 2.27
CA VAL A 440 -6.31 6.24 2.53
C VAL A 440 -6.13 6.77 3.94
N GLY A 441 -5.12 6.29 4.63
CA GLY A 441 -4.76 6.76 5.97
C GLY A 441 -3.97 8.06 5.89
N ALA A 442 -4.29 9.00 6.75
CA ALA A 442 -3.50 10.20 6.98
C ALA A 442 -3.25 10.39 8.47
N LYS A 443 -2.33 11.25 8.83
CA LYS A 443 -2.15 11.62 10.23
C LYS A 443 -3.38 12.36 10.73
N ASP A 444 -3.94 11.90 11.84
CA ASP A 444 -5.14 12.44 12.51
C ASP A 444 -6.41 12.45 11.63
N ALA A 445 -6.43 11.71 10.52
CA ALA A 445 -7.58 11.64 9.63
C ALA A 445 -7.64 10.34 8.83
N LEU A 446 -8.84 9.90 8.55
CA LEU A 446 -9.15 8.96 7.46
C LEU A 446 -9.71 9.76 6.29
N ALA A 447 -9.22 9.49 5.09
CA ALA A 447 -9.70 10.10 3.85
C ALA A 447 -10.05 9.04 2.81
N TYR A 448 -10.70 9.44 1.73
CA TYR A 448 -10.87 8.61 0.53
C TYR A 448 -10.62 9.44 -0.72
N MET A 449 -10.14 8.78 -1.78
CA MET A 449 -9.90 9.40 -3.08
C MET A 449 -11.21 9.64 -3.82
N ASP A 450 -11.31 10.81 -4.48
CA ASP A 450 -12.49 11.20 -5.26
C ASP A 450 -12.06 11.87 -6.57
N GLU A 451 -12.55 11.37 -7.70
CA GLU A 451 -12.25 11.89 -9.04
C GLU A 451 -12.73 13.32 -9.29
N ASN A 452 -13.72 13.78 -8.48
CA ASN A 452 -14.28 15.13 -8.58
C ASN A 452 -13.63 16.13 -7.62
N LYS A 453 -12.57 15.71 -6.89
CA LYS A 453 -11.79 16.55 -6.00
C LYS A 453 -10.38 16.75 -6.53
N TYR A 454 -9.87 17.96 -6.34
CA TYR A 454 -8.55 18.39 -6.84
C TYR A 454 -7.74 19.08 -5.76
N THR A 455 -8.11 18.82 -4.50
CA THR A 455 -7.43 19.25 -3.27
C THR A 455 -7.21 18.05 -2.37
N GLU A 456 -6.32 18.16 -1.42
CA GLU A 456 -6.19 17.19 -0.34
C GLU A 456 -7.36 17.31 0.65
N HIS A 457 -7.50 16.33 1.54
CA HIS A 457 -8.64 16.24 2.48
C HIS A 457 -8.81 17.46 3.40
N ASP A 458 -7.76 18.20 3.67
CA ASP A 458 -7.73 19.41 4.49
C ASP A 458 -7.90 20.71 3.67
N GLY A 459 -8.13 20.58 2.37
CA GLY A 459 -8.27 21.70 1.44
C GLY A 459 -6.94 22.22 0.89
N THR A 460 -5.81 21.62 1.25
CA THR A 460 -4.51 21.95 0.67
C THR A 460 -4.52 21.68 -0.84
N VAL A 461 -3.96 22.60 -1.61
CA VAL A 461 -3.88 22.46 -3.07
C VAL A 461 -2.87 21.38 -3.46
N ILE A 462 -3.17 20.64 -4.52
CA ILE A 462 -2.27 19.63 -5.09
C ILE A 462 -1.39 20.30 -6.14
N TYR A 463 -0.08 20.28 -5.93
CA TYR A 463 0.90 20.72 -6.92
C TYR A 463 1.00 19.69 -8.04
N LYS A 464 0.77 20.10 -9.26
CA LYS A 464 0.81 19.28 -10.47
C LYS A 464 1.94 19.82 -11.36
N MET A 465 2.83 18.94 -11.79
CA MET A 465 3.97 19.36 -12.61
C MET A 465 4.36 18.26 -13.60
N ARG A 466 4.63 18.69 -14.81
CA ARG A 466 5.29 17.87 -15.82
C ARG A 466 6.43 18.63 -16.47
N ARG A 467 7.62 18.05 -16.41
CA ARG A 467 8.80 18.47 -17.19
C ARG A 467 9.03 17.47 -18.31
N GLY A 468 9.07 17.94 -19.54
CA GLY A 468 9.34 17.12 -20.71
C GLY A 468 10.80 16.67 -20.79
N SER A 469 11.06 15.67 -21.63
CA SER A 469 12.42 15.29 -21.97
C SER A 469 13.15 16.40 -22.73
N VAL A 470 14.47 16.34 -22.74
CA VAL A 470 15.30 17.33 -23.45
C VAL A 470 15.15 17.18 -24.96
N LEU A 471 14.80 18.25 -25.62
CA LEU A 471 14.79 18.36 -27.07
C LEU A 471 16.17 18.74 -27.59
N THR A 472 16.66 18.04 -28.58
CA THR A 472 17.95 18.34 -29.26
C THR A 472 17.78 18.29 -30.76
N SER A 473 18.62 19.02 -31.50
CA SER A 473 18.68 19.00 -32.96
C SER A 473 20.08 18.60 -33.43
N ASN A 474 20.44 17.30 -33.29
CA ASN A 474 21.75 16.75 -33.69
C ASN A 474 22.94 17.57 -33.14
N ASP A 475 22.87 17.99 -31.89
CA ASP A 475 23.84 18.84 -31.19
C ASP A 475 24.08 20.23 -31.86
N GLN A 476 23.21 20.63 -32.77
CA GLN A 476 23.26 21.94 -33.39
C GLN A 476 22.32 22.92 -32.67
N PRO A 477 22.69 24.17 -32.52
CA PRO A 477 21.79 25.19 -32.00
C PRO A 477 20.54 25.35 -32.85
N PHE A 478 19.39 25.55 -32.20
CA PHE A 478 18.11 25.80 -32.87
C PHE A 478 17.31 26.87 -32.12
N TYR A 479 16.44 27.56 -32.84
CA TYR A 479 15.48 28.50 -32.27
C TYR A 479 14.16 27.80 -32.02
N ILE A 480 13.50 28.14 -30.91
CA ILE A 480 12.10 27.82 -30.73
C ILE A 480 11.28 29.09 -30.97
N ASP A 481 10.54 29.05 -32.06
CA ASP A 481 9.68 30.15 -32.49
C ASP A 481 8.43 30.24 -31.61
N SER A 482 7.83 29.10 -31.32
CA SER A 482 6.66 28.95 -30.42
C SER A 482 6.53 27.56 -29.82
N ALA A 483 5.91 27.49 -28.66
CA ALA A 483 5.41 26.27 -28.05
C ALA A 483 3.92 26.42 -27.79
N GLU A 484 3.11 25.51 -28.34
CA GLU A 484 1.68 25.42 -28.13
C GLU A 484 1.38 24.26 -27.20
N ILE A 485 0.76 24.57 -26.06
CA ILE A 485 0.38 23.60 -25.03
C ILE A 485 -1.12 23.41 -25.10
N ILE A 486 -1.54 22.17 -25.36
CA ILE A 486 -2.93 21.78 -25.39
C ILE A 486 -3.24 21.11 -24.07
N CYS A 487 -3.96 21.82 -23.22
CA CYS A 487 -4.43 21.35 -21.93
C CYS A 487 -5.93 21.18 -21.95
N ASN A 488 -6.41 20.10 -21.34
CA ASN A 488 -7.82 19.97 -20.99
C ASN A 488 -7.98 20.51 -19.56
N ASN A 489 -8.75 21.56 -19.41
CA ASN A 489 -9.11 22.14 -18.11
C ASN A 489 -10.47 21.58 -17.59
N GLY A 490 -10.92 20.49 -18.20
CA GLY A 490 -12.01 19.63 -17.76
C GLY A 490 -13.41 20.23 -17.89
N GLN A 491 -14.38 19.35 -17.66
CA GLN A 491 -15.76 19.75 -17.40
C GLN A 491 -15.91 20.07 -15.92
N LEU A 492 -16.57 21.16 -15.60
CA LEU A 492 -17.13 21.33 -14.26
C LEU A 492 -18.11 20.19 -14.03
N SER A 493 -17.95 19.41 -12.98
CA SER A 493 -19.01 18.52 -12.53
C SER A 493 -20.20 19.40 -12.16
N PHE A 494 -21.40 18.98 -12.55
CA PHE A 494 -22.65 19.73 -12.30
C PHE A 494 -22.90 20.00 -10.79
N ASP A 495 -22.23 19.27 -9.91
CA ASP A 495 -22.36 19.41 -8.46
C ASP A 495 -21.47 20.49 -7.85
N ASN A 496 -20.49 21.02 -8.58
CA ASN A 496 -19.68 22.15 -8.14
C ASN A 496 -20.31 23.46 -8.61
N HIS A 497 -21.35 23.91 -7.92
CA HIS A 497 -21.89 25.25 -8.06
C HIS A 497 -20.85 26.25 -7.55
N TYR A 498 -19.97 26.71 -8.43
CA TYR A 498 -19.23 27.93 -8.22
C TYR A 498 -20.17 29.08 -8.62
N ASP A 499 -20.95 29.54 -7.66
CA ASP A 499 -21.77 30.74 -7.82
C ASP A 499 -20.87 31.91 -8.21
N ASN A 500 -20.98 32.36 -9.47
CA ASN A 500 -20.49 33.62 -10.01
C ASN A 500 -18.95 33.87 -10.10
N ILE A 501 -18.09 32.86 -10.09
CA ILE A 501 -16.67 33.07 -10.35
C ILE A 501 -16.35 32.71 -11.81
N GLU A 502 -15.97 33.72 -12.61
CA GLU A 502 -15.26 33.46 -13.88
C GLU A 502 -13.89 32.87 -13.55
N LEU A 503 -13.84 31.54 -13.42
CA LEU A 503 -12.57 30.85 -13.20
C LEU A 503 -11.74 30.91 -14.48
N ASN A 504 -10.68 31.70 -14.41
CA ASN A 504 -9.62 31.75 -15.42
C ASN A 504 -8.39 31.05 -14.87
N PRO A 505 -8.32 29.71 -14.92
CA PRO A 505 -7.21 28.96 -14.36
C PRO A 505 -5.91 29.29 -15.09
N ARG A 506 -4.79 29.15 -14.34
CA ARG A 506 -3.45 29.45 -14.84
C ARG A 506 -2.54 28.24 -14.77
N ILE A 507 -1.62 28.19 -15.72
CA ILE A 507 -0.43 27.35 -15.66
C ILE A 507 0.79 28.23 -15.53
N SER A 508 1.76 27.76 -14.75
CA SER A 508 3.08 28.35 -14.63
C SER A 508 4.06 27.56 -15.48
N ILE A 509 4.79 28.24 -16.32
CA ILE A 509 5.71 27.63 -17.28
C ILE A 509 7.09 28.19 -17.05
N ARG A 510 8.09 27.31 -17.12
CA ARG A 510 9.51 27.68 -17.22
C ARG A 510 10.22 26.72 -18.16
N TYR A 511 11.37 27.15 -18.64
CA TYR A 511 12.16 26.37 -19.60
C TYR A 511 13.66 26.48 -19.32
N SER A 512 14.42 25.60 -19.94
CA SER A 512 15.88 25.61 -19.87
C SER A 512 16.49 25.35 -21.25
N TRP A 513 17.62 26.00 -21.53
CA TRP A 513 18.42 25.80 -22.74
C TRP A 513 19.73 25.02 -22.49
N ASP A 514 20.04 24.70 -21.28
CA ASP A 514 21.22 23.94 -20.87
C ASP A 514 20.87 22.66 -20.06
N GLY A 515 19.60 22.48 -19.77
CA GLY A 515 19.10 21.36 -18.94
C GLY A 515 19.40 21.48 -17.44
N ALA A 516 20.18 22.50 -17.03
CA ALA A 516 20.58 22.71 -15.64
C ALA A 516 19.91 23.95 -15.02
N THR A 517 19.86 25.05 -15.77
CA THR A 517 19.34 26.32 -15.28
C THR A 517 17.96 26.58 -15.86
N MET A 518 16.93 26.55 -14.99
CA MET A 518 15.58 26.90 -15.41
C MET A 518 15.38 28.41 -15.38
N SER A 519 14.58 28.91 -16.32
CA SER A 519 14.09 30.32 -16.29
C SER A 519 13.21 30.55 -15.07
N ASP A 520 12.87 31.79 -14.78
CA ASP A 520 11.78 32.11 -13.87
C ASP A 520 10.44 31.55 -14.39
N TYR A 521 9.49 31.38 -13.51
CA TYR A 521 8.15 31.00 -13.89
C TYR A 521 7.39 32.15 -14.50
N GLU A 522 6.70 31.88 -15.58
CA GLU A 522 5.74 32.79 -16.21
C GLU A 522 4.36 32.19 -16.20
N ASP A 523 3.35 32.96 -15.78
CA ASP A 523 1.97 32.51 -15.66
C ASP A 523 1.18 32.80 -16.94
N TYR A 524 0.51 31.77 -17.44
CA TYR A 524 -0.34 31.82 -18.61
C TYR A 524 -1.76 31.35 -18.30
N TYR A 525 -2.75 31.94 -18.97
CA TYR A 525 -4.12 31.47 -18.87
C TYR A 525 -4.32 30.19 -19.67
N MET A 526 -5.08 29.25 -19.10
CA MET A 526 -5.49 28.02 -19.77
C MET A 526 -6.83 28.14 -20.54
N GLY A 527 -7.40 29.32 -20.60
CA GLY A 527 -8.77 29.54 -21.06
C GLY A 527 -9.79 29.43 -19.92
N LYS A 528 -11.03 29.78 -20.22
CA LYS A 528 -12.14 29.60 -19.26
C LYS A 528 -12.42 28.11 -19.05
N LEU A 529 -12.78 27.75 -17.84
CA LEU A 529 -13.18 26.38 -17.51
C LEU A 529 -14.29 25.91 -18.45
N GLY A 530 -14.16 24.70 -19.02
CA GLY A 530 -15.09 24.15 -20.02
C GLY A 530 -14.91 24.64 -21.45
N ARG A 531 -13.86 25.42 -21.73
CA ARG A 531 -13.51 25.85 -23.08
C ARG A 531 -12.44 24.92 -23.67
N TYR A 532 -12.84 24.06 -24.59
CA TYR A 532 -11.99 22.99 -25.16
C TYR A 532 -11.17 23.40 -26.38
N ASP A 533 -11.45 24.58 -26.96
CA ASP A 533 -10.80 25.09 -28.17
C ASP A 533 -9.64 26.05 -27.89
N TYR A 534 -9.22 26.13 -26.62
CA TYR A 534 -8.17 27.04 -26.20
C TYR A 534 -6.85 26.29 -26.05
N SER A 535 -5.79 26.82 -26.66
CA SER A 535 -4.41 26.38 -26.43
C SER A 535 -3.57 27.56 -25.92
N THR A 536 -2.66 27.26 -25.02
CA THR A 536 -1.69 28.25 -24.53
C THR A 536 -0.50 28.27 -25.47
N VAL A 537 -0.21 29.44 -26.06
CA VAL A 537 0.91 29.59 -26.98
C VAL A 537 1.94 30.57 -26.42
N ILE A 538 3.17 30.11 -26.34
CA ILE A 538 4.32 30.88 -25.90
C ILE A 538 5.20 31.17 -27.11
N TRP A 539 5.64 32.42 -27.25
CA TRP A 539 6.42 32.86 -28.40
C TRP A 539 7.84 33.24 -28.00
N GLN A 540 8.78 33.08 -28.95
CA GLN A 540 10.15 33.60 -28.84
C GLN A 540 10.93 33.06 -27.63
N LEU A 541 10.92 31.73 -27.47
CA LEU A 541 11.61 31.06 -26.37
C LEU A 541 13.14 31.09 -26.43
N GLY A 542 13.70 31.67 -27.50
CA GLY A 542 15.15 31.86 -27.65
C GLY A 542 15.84 30.73 -28.42
N MET A 543 17.14 30.61 -28.22
CA MET A 543 18.02 29.70 -28.95
C MET A 543 18.96 28.94 -28.01
N GLY A 544 19.20 27.68 -28.29
CA GLY A 544 20.20 26.87 -27.62
C GLY A 544 20.33 25.49 -28.27
N LYS A 545 21.05 24.60 -27.60
CA LYS A 545 21.25 23.23 -28.09
C LYS A 545 20.31 22.21 -27.45
N TYR A 546 19.91 22.47 -26.21
CA TYR A 546 19.15 21.53 -25.39
C TYR A 546 17.98 22.26 -24.76
N PHE A 547 16.77 21.92 -25.14
CA PHE A 547 15.59 22.60 -24.64
C PHE A 547 14.72 21.65 -23.82
N THR A 548 14.32 22.10 -22.64
CA THR A 548 13.28 21.41 -21.86
C THR A 548 12.26 22.42 -21.36
N LEU A 549 11.01 22.00 -21.30
CA LEU A 549 9.86 22.78 -20.84
C LEU A 549 9.25 22.11 -19.61
N GLU A 550 8.95 22.92 -18.61
CA GLU A 550 8.22 22.51 -17.41
C GLU A 550 6.89 23.26 -17.34
N ILE A 551 5.83 22.53 -17.11
CA ILE A 551 4.46 23.03 -16.96
C ILE A 551 4.00 22.64 -15.56
N SER A 552 3.51 23.59 -14.79
CA SER A 552 2.99 23.34 -13.45
C SER A 552 1.71 24.12 -13.17
N THR A 553 0.90 23.63 -12.24
CA THR A 553 -0.28 24.33 -11.73
C THR A 553 -0.64 23.85 -10.33
N THR A 554 -1.22 24.73 -9.53
CA THR A 554 -1.84 24.41 -8.23
C THR A 554 -3.34 24.64 -8.26
N GLU A 555 -3.91 24.99 -9.41
CA GLU A 555 -5.34 25.24 -9.55
C GLU A 555 -6.15 23.99 -9.19
N PRO A 556 -7.19 24.10 -8.36
CA PRO A 556 -8.00 22.96 -7.92
C PRO A 556 -9.05 22.56 -8.97
N ILE A 557 -8.59 22.24 -10.17
CA ILE A 557 -9.41 21.88 -11.33
C ILE A 557 -8.97 20.55 -11.92
N PRO A 558 -9.84 19.86 -12.67
CA PRO A 558 -9.41 18.77 -13.55
C PRO A 558 -8.38 19.31 -14.54
N PHE A 559 -7.26 18.63 -14.62
CA PHE A 559 -6.16 19.09 -15.46
C PHE A 559 -5.51 17.89 -16.17
N SER A 560 -5.38 18.01 -17.48
CA SER A 560 -4.57 17.08 -18.26
C SER A 560 -3.80 17.84 -19.34
N ILE A 561 -2.63 17.33 -19.69
CA ILE A 561 -1.82 17.84 -20.81
C ILE A 561 -1.99 16.82 -21.93
N GLU A 562 -2.65 17.25 -23.02
CA GLU A 562 -2.93 16.37 -24.16
C GLU A 562 -1.78 16.36 -25.16
N ASN A 563 -1.19 17.53 -25.41
CA ASN A 563 -0.14 17.65 -26.41
C ASN A 563 0.74 18.89 -26.19
N LEU A 564 1.99 18.79 -26.67
CA LEU A 564 2.93 19.89 -26.77
C LEU A 564 3.43 19.97 -28.22
N LYS A 565 3.12 21.06 -28.92
CA LYS A 565 3.63 21.32 -30.26
C LYS A 565 4.71 22.41 -30.20
N VAL A 566 5.87 22.11 -30.72
CA VAL A 566 7.01 23.05 -30.75
C VAL A 566 7.36 23.37 -32.19
N ALA A 567 7.28 24.65 -32.53
CA ALA A 567 7.78 25.15 -33.79
C ALA A 567 9.24 25.62 -33.62
N PHE A 568 10.15 25.01 -34.38
CA PHE A 568 11.56 25.34 -34.30
C PHE A 568 12.20 25.55 -35.66
N SER A 569 13.21 26.41 -35.70
CA SER A 569 14.02 26.72 -36.87
C SER A 569 15.49 26.36 -36.62
N PRO A 570 16.11 25.50 -37.43
CA PRO A 570 17.52 25.22 -37.31
C PRO A 570 18.35 26.47 -37.62
N THR A 571 19.41 26.70 -36.86
CA THR A 571 20.38 27.74 -37.22
C THR A 571 21.29 27.22 -38.32
N SER A 572 21.34 27.88 -39.45
CA SER A 572 22.42 27.66 -40.42
C SER A 572 23.70 28.26 -39.85
N ILE A 573 24.55 27.41 -39.27
CA ILE A 573 25.93 27.84 -38.98
C ILE A 573 26.68 27.79 -40.31
N PHE A 574 27.05 28.93 -40.81
CA PHE A 574 28.02 29.05 -41.90
C PHE A 574 29.41 28.75 -41.38
#